data_bb5e59c806bb9b56f3978c2c8e0f4828
#
_entry.id   bb5e59c806bb9b56f3978c2c8e0f4828
#
_cell.length_a   1.000
_cell.length_b   1.000
_cell.length_c   1.000
_cell.angle_alpha   90.00
_cell.angle_beta   90.00
_cell.angle_gamma   90.00
#
_symmetry.space_group_name_H-M   'P 1'
#
loop_
_entity.id
_entity.type
_entity.pdbx_description
1 polymer ?
#
loop_
_entity_poly.entity_id
_entity_poly.type
_entity_poly.pdbx_seq_one_letter_code
_entity_poly.pdbx_strand_id
1 'polypeptide(L)'
;ATNLGSASWEDYLTSRETDDDQSTVVSIKDLMSFDSSNDPDNLIGQRWLTRGSSMIVSGGTGIGKSSLMMQIVIQWALGKDFFGIAPVRPLKIGVIQAENDKGDLAEAFQGVGFGLNLTGSDMKMLQQQLEFRTEAVRTGDQFLAYARRFIHKSKLDVIVADPLFSYFGGDLSDQGEVSVFLRNKLQPILQETKVAWIWMHHISKAQRKDGEPMTTMELAHAGFGSSELANWAREIAVLAEVGQFKPRRFQLAFCKRGGRLPKPIINLQHGTDRIKWEEYNPLVITGAQLKEKKPFNNKAKRKDSI
;
A
#
# COMPACT_ATOMS: atom_id res chain seq x y z
N ALA A 1 -22.26 -44.65 39.98
CA ALA A 1 -22.78 -43.29 39.99
C ALA A 1 -21.64 -42.34 40.43
N THR A 2 -20.94 -41.77 39.49
CA THR A 2 -19.88 -40.77 39.72
C THR A 2 -20.52 -39.38 39.70
N ASN A 3 -20.45 -38.74 40.86
CA ASN A 3 -20.93 -37.40 41.12
C ASN A 3 -20.05 -36.41 40.30
N LEU A 4 -20.56 -35.83 39.24
CA LEU A 4 -19.99 -34.69 38.58
C LEU A 4 -20.35 -33.47 39.44
N GLY A 5 -19.38 -32.95 40.19
CA GLY A 5 -19.53 -31.74 40.96
C GLY A 5 -19.98 -30.59 40.05
N SER A 6 -21.08 -29.94 40.41
CA SER A 6 -21.58 -28.75 39.76
C SER A 6 -20.61 -27.60 40.04
N ALA A 7 -19.75 -27.27 39.10
CA ALA A 7 -19.05 -26.00 39.13
C ALA A 7 -20.11 -24.90 39.08
N SER A 8 -20.01 -23.92 40.00
CA SER A 8 -20.96 -22.83 40.07
C SER A 8 -20.72 -21.87 38.90
N TRP A 9 -21.74 -21.08 38.51
CA TRP A 9 -21.55 -20.01 37.52
C TRP A 9 -20.48 -19.01 37.93
N GLU A 10 -20.27 -18.86 39.23
CA GLU A 10 -19.21 -18.02 39.81
C GLU A 10 -17.84 -18.62 39.54
N ASP A 11 -17.65 -19.93 39.64
CA ASP A 11 -16.41 -20.61 39.27
C ASP A 11 -16.12 -20.51 37.77
N TYR A 12 -17.17 -20.56 36.94
CA TYR A 12 -17.06 -20.40 35.48
C TYR A 12 -16.74 -18.96 35.10
N LEU A 13 -17.29 -17.95 35.78
CA LEU A 13 -17.00 -16.55 35.55
C LEU A 13 -15.59 -16.19 36.04
N THR A 14 -15.19 -16.68 37.23
CA THR A 14 -13.86 -16.44 37.79
C THR A 14 -12.75 -17.13 36.97
N SER A 15 -13.03 -18.29 36.37
CA SER A 15 -12.06 -18.96 35.47
C SER A 15 -11.90 -18.25 34.12
N ARG A 16 -12.79 -17.36 33.73
CA ARG A 16 -12.67 -16.50 32.53
C ARG A 16 -12.03 -15.14 32.81
N GLU A 17 -11.94 -14.70 34.07
CA GLU A 17 -11.30 -13.43 34.44
C GLU A 17 -9.76 -13.51 34.47
N THR A 18 -9.19 -14.68 34.36
CA THR A 18 -7.75 -14.85 34.24
C THR A 18 -7.43 -15.29 32.82
N ASP A 19 -7.15 -14.36 31.94
CA ASP A 19 -6.10 -14.51 30.93
C ASP A 19 -6.33 -13.99 29.51
N ASP A 20 -7.36 -13.25 29.14
CA ASP A 20 -7.38 -12.78 27.75
C ASP A 20 -8.08 -11.43 27.47
N ASP A 21 -8.23 -10.55 28.43
CA ASP A 21 -8.69 -9.20 28.11
C ASP A 21 -7.51 -8.32 27.66
N GLN A 22 -7.02 -8.55 26.44
CA GLN A 22 -6.09 -7.65 25.75
C GLN A 22 -6.79 -6.34 25.32
N SER A 23 -8.05 -6.16 25.66
CA SER A 23 -8.76 -4.92 25.42
C SER A 23 -8.23 -3.82 26.33
N THR A 24 -7.74 -2.74 25.74
CA THR A 24 -7.32 -1.56 26.50
C THR A 24 -8.52 -0.68 26.72
N VAL A 25 -8.94 -0.51 28.01
CA VAL A 25 -9.96 0.47 28.36
C VAL A 25 -9.38 1.87 28.16
N VAL A 26 -9.98 2.64 27.26
CA VAL A 26 -9.60 4.03 27.00
C VAL A 26 -10.58 4.94 27.72
N SER A 27 -10.10 5.74 28.66
CA SER A 27 -10.97 6.67 29.40
C SER A 27 -11.34 7.89 28.54
N ILE A 28 -12.49 8.51 28.83
CA ILE A 28 -12.89 9.77 28.17
C ILE A 28 -11.82 10.85 28.42
N LYS A 29 -11.22 10.87 29.62
CA LYS A 29 -10.14 11.80 29.94
C LYS A 29 -8.95 11.63 29.01
N ASP A 30 -8.52 10.39 28.72
CA ASP A 30 -7.42 10.10 27.81
C ASP A 30 -7.77 10.53 26.39
N LEU A 31 -9.01 10.31 25.95
CA LEU A 31 -9.48 10.74 24.63
C LEU A 31 -9.46 12.28 24.51
N MET A 32 -9.89 13.00 25.54
CA MET A 32 -9.92 14.45 25.53
C MET A 32 -8.54 15.10 25.63
N SER A 33 -7.58 14.44 26.30
CA SER A 33 -6.21 14.91 26.44
C SER A 33 -5.26 14.45 25.33
N PHE A 34 -5.76 13.63 24.40
CA PHE A 34 -4.92 13.07 23.32
C PHE A 34 -4.42 14.15 22.37
N ASP A 35 -3.11 14.34 22.31
CA ASP A 35 -2.45 15.22 21.35
C ASP A 35 -2.02 14.46 20.10
N SER A 36 -2.78 14.62 19.03
CA SER A 36 -2.50 13.97 17.75
C SER A 36 -1.23 14.46 17.07
N SER A 37 -0.70 15.63 17.44
CA SER A 37 0.52 16.20 16.87
C SER A 37 1.78 15.55 17.45
N ASN A 38 1.70 15.04 18.67
CA ASN A 38 2.79 14.38 19.39
C ASN A 38 2.56 12.88 19.60
N ASP A 39 1.72 12.25 18.76
CA ASP A 39 1.46 10.83 18.85
C ASP A 39 2.71 9.99 18.50
N PRO A 40 3.24 9.18 19.46
CA PRO A 40 4.41 8.34 19.24
C PRO A 40 4.17 7.23 18.20
N ASP A 41 2.90 6.89 17.95
CA ASP A 41 2.55 5.92 16.94
C ASP A 41 2.47 6.52 15.52
N ASN A 42 2.58 7.83 15.37
CA ASN A 42 2.60 8.46 14.06
C ASN A 42 3.90 8.14 13.32
N LEU A 43 3.79 7.61 12.11
CA LEU A 43 4.93 7.34 11.23
C LEU A 43 4.99 8.34 10.07
N ILE A 44 3.84 8.67 9.49
CA ILE A 44 3.79 9.47 8.26
C ILE A 44 2.57 10.39 8.28
N GLY A 45 2.81 11.64 7.89
CA GLY A 45 1.79 12.68 7.80
C GLY A 45 1.19 13.03 9.16
N GLN A 46 -0.07 13.45 9.17
CA GLN A 46 -0.84 13.72 10.38
C GLN A 46 -1.65 12.48 10.79
N ARG A 47 -0.95 11.44 11.29
CA ARG A 47 -1.53 10.13 11.57
C ARG A 47 -2.18 9.47 10.32
N TRP A 48 -1.62 9.74 9.15
CA TRP A 48 -2.07 9.10 7.93
C TRP A 48 -1.67 7.62 7.93
N LEU A 49 -0.39 7.32 8.19
CA LEU A 49 0.10 5.97 8.48
C LEU A 49 0.69 5.93 9.88
N THR A 50 0.17 5.05 10.72
CA THR A 50 0.58 4.87 12.11
C THR A 50 1.12 3.47 12.34
N ARG A 51 1.80 3.26 13.46
CA ARG A 51 2.21 1.92 13.92
C ARG A 51 1.00 0.97 13.96
N GLY A 52 1.23 -0.28 13.58
CA GLY A 52 0.20 -1.31 13.56
C GLY A 52 -0.92 -1.09 12.52
N SER A 53 -0.74 -0.13 11.60
CA SER A 53 -1.71 0.12 10.53
C SER A 53 -1.40 -0.64 9.25
N SER A 54 -2.37 -0.64 8.34
CA SER A 54 -2.28 -1.34 7.06
C SER A 54 -2.62 -0.43 5.89
N MET A 55 -1.92 -0.62 4.78
CA MET A 55 -2.14 0.09 3.53
C MET A 55 -2.08 -0.89 2.35
N ILE A 56 -2.87 -0.63 1.33
CA ILE A 56 -2.77 -1.33 0.04
C ILE A 56 -2.46 -0.30 -1.03
N VAL A 57 -1.41 -0.56 -1.82
CA VAL A 57 -1.08 0.20 -3.03
C VAL A 57 -1.46 -0.64 -4.22
N SER A 58 -2.45 -0.20 -4.96
CA SER A 58 -3.02 -0.95 -6.07
C SER A 58 -2.87 -0.23 -7.40
N GLY A 59 -2.97 -0.98 -8.49
CA GLY A 59 -2.93 -0.45 -9.85
C GLY A 59 -2.68 -1.53 -10.88
N GLY A 60 -2.92 -1.20 -12.15
CA GLY A 60 -2.74 -2.15 -13.26
C GLY A 60 -1.33 -2.73 -13.37
N THR A 61 -1.20 -3.86 -14.07
CA THR A 61 0.10 -4.46 -14.35
C THR A 61 0.91 -3.57 -15.29
N GLY A 62 2.22 -3.44 -15.05
CA GLY A 62 3.14 -2.70 -15.92
C GLY A 62 3.01 -1.17 -15.91
N ILE A 63 2.27 -0.60 -14.94
CA ILE A 63 2.13 0.88 -14.82
C ILE A 63 3.22 1.53 -13.96
N GLY A 64 4.17 0.76 -13.41
CA GLY A 64 5.31 1.30 -12.65
C GLY A 64 5.12 1.34 -11.14
N LYS A 65 4.20 0.53 -10.56
CA LYS A 65 4.00 0.48 -9.10
C LYS A 65 5.27 0.19 -8.33
N SER A 66 6.08 -0.77 -8.78
CA SER A 66 7.32 -1.17 -8.07
C SER A 66 8.36 -0.05 -8.09
N SER A 67 8.52 0.68 -9.20
CA SER A 67 9.42 1.85 -9.25
C SER A 67 8.89 3.02 -8.40
N LEU A 68 7.57 3.22 -8.35
CA LEU A 68 6.95 4.20 -7.46
C LEU A 68 7.23 3.84 -6.01
N MET A 69 7.00 2.59 -5.62
CA MET A 69 7.26 2.12 -4.27
C MET A 69 8.75 2.21 -3.91
N MET A 70 9.65 1.89 -4.86
CA MET A 70 11.10 2.08 -4.68
C MET A 70 11.43 3.53 -4.31
N GLN A 71 10.85 4.51 -5.02
CA GLN A 71 11.05 5.93 -4.70
C GLN A 71 10.48 6.30 -3.33
N ILE A 72 9.29 5.83 -2.99
CA ILE A 72 8.65 6.07 -1.70
C ILE A 72 9.52 5.53 -0.55
N VAL A 73 9.95 4.28 -0.61
CA VAL A 73 10.72 3.66 0.49
C VAL A 73 12.10 4.30 0.64
N ILE A 74 12.75 4.70 -0.45
CA ILE A 74 14.02 5.45 -0.40
C ILE A 74 13.81 6.80 0.31
N GLN A 75 12.82 7.57 -0.10
CA GLN A 75 12.58 8.89 0.49
C GLN A 75 12.17 8.80 1.96
N TRP A 76 11.26 7.88 2.32
CA TRP A 76 10.84 7.70 3.70
C TRP A 76 11.95 7.12 4.60
N ALA A 77 12.80 6.22 4.08
CA ALA A 77 13.97 5.74 4.82
C ALA A 77 15.00 6.84 5.10
N LEU A 78 15.06 7.85 4.22
CA LEU A 78 15.88 9.06 4.41
C LEU A 78 15.20 10.16 5.25
N GLY A 79 13.96 9.95 5.69
CA GLY A 79 13.18 11.01 6.34
C GLY A 79 12.76 12.13 5.40
N LYS A 80 12.80 11.88 4.09
CA LYS A 80 12.46 12.86 3.05
C LYS A 80 11.01 12.75 2.62
N ASP A 81 10.48 13.87 2.22
CA ASP A 81 9.12 14.02 1.70
C ASP A 81 8.93 13.32 0.35
N PHE A 82 7.75 12.71 0.16
CA PHE A 82 7.27 12.21 -1.11
C PHE A 82 6.02 13.01 -1.52
N PHE A 83 6.20 14.06 -2.31
CA PHE A 83 5.15 14.95 -2.81
C PHE A 83 4.16 15.48 -1.74
N GLY A 84 4.67 15.88 -0.59
CA GLY A 84 3.91 16.37 0.54
C GLY A 84 3.60 15.31 1.59
N ILE A 85 4.00 14.07 1.38
CA ILE A 85 3.80 12.95 2.33
C ILE A 85 5.12 12.68 3.05
N ALA A 86 5.33 13.37 4.17
CA ALA A 86 6.57 13.29 4.92
C ALA A 86 6.47 12.30 6.09
N PRO A 87 7.49 11.48 6.33
CA PRO A 87 7.60 10.72 7.57
C PRO A 87 8.03 11.66 8.72
N VAL A 88 7.67 11.30 9.95
CA VAL A 88 8.04 12.08 11.13
C VAL A 88 9.55 12.03 11.46
N ARG A 89 10.25 11.05 10.92
CA ARG A 89 11.69 10.79 11.01
C ARG A 89 12.13 9.81 9.94
N PRO A 90 13.43 9.56 9.73
CA PRO A 90 13.87 8.42 8.95
C PRO A 90 13.25 7.11 9.46
N LEU A 91 12.63 6.34 8.55
CA LEU A 91 11.94 5.10 8.89
C LEU A 91 12.79 3.89 8.55
N LYS A 92 12.72 2.87 9.40
CA LYS A 92 13.33 1.57 9.12
C LYS A 92 12.35 0.71 8.32
N ILE A 93 12.67 0.45 7.06
CA ILE A 93 11.76 -0.16 6.10
C ILE A 93 12.33 -1.48 5.58
N GLY A 94 11.51 -2.53 5.63
CA GLY A 94 11.79 -3.80 4.97
C GLY A 94 10.91 -3.98 3.74
N VAL A 95 11.50 -4.45 2.65
CA VAL A 95 10.77 -4.78 1.42
C VAL A 95 10.96 -6.26 1.11
N ILE A 96 9.85 -6.99 0.92
CA ILE A 96 9.85 -8.39 0.50
C ILE A 96 9.28 -8.46 -0.91
N GLN A 97 10.05 -9.05 -1.82
CA GLN A 97 9.73 -9.17 -3.25
C GLN A 97 9.65 -10.62 -3.69
N ALA A 98 8.56 -10.98 -4.41
CA ALA A 98 8.38 -12.31 -4.99
C ALA A 98 8.76 -12.40 -6.46
N GLU A 99 8.54 -11.34 -7.23
CA GLU A 99 8.61 -11.36 -8.70
C GLU A 99 9.96 -10.86 -9.23
N ASN A 100 10.62 -9.95 -8.52
CA ASN A 100 11.87 -9.34 -8.97
C ASN A 100 13.08 -10.07 -8.38
N ASP A 101 14.05 -10.34 -9.23
CA ASP A 101 15.33 -10.86 -8.79
C ASP A 101 16.27 -9.75 -8.27
N LYS A 102 17.49 -10.12 -7.91
CA LYS A 102 18.50 -9.16 -7.44
C LYS A 102 18.87 -8.13 -8.51
N GLY A 103 18.89 -8.55 -9.78
CA GLY A 103 19.24 -7.68 -10.92
C GLY A 103 18.16 -6.62 -11.11
N ASP A 104 16.89 -7.03 -11.20
CA ASP A 104 15.74 -6.14 -11.34
C ASP A 104 15.66 -5.11 -10.19
N LEU A 105 15.89 -5.58 -8.95
CA LEU A 105 15.94 -4.70 -7.78
C LEU A 105 17.09 -3.69 -7.86
N ALA A 106 18.26 -4.13 -8.33
CA ALA A 106 19.43 -3.26 -8.46
C ALA A 106 19.20 -2.20 -9.53
N GLU A 107 18.65 -2.57 -10.69
CA GLU A 107 18.33 -1.62 -11.77
C GLU A 107 17.30 -0.58 -11.31
N ALA A 108 16.22 -1.02 -10.64
CA ALA A 108 15.20 -0.12 -10.12
C ALA A 108 15.80 0.82 -9.04
N PHE A 109 16.58 0.29 -8.11
CA PHE A 109 17.21 1.09 -7.06
C PHE A 109 18.19 2.11 -7.62
N GLN A 110 19.05 1.71 -8.57
CA GLN A 110 20.03 2.59 -9.22
C GLN A 110 19.31 3.65 -10.05
N GLY A 111 18.33 3.27 -10.87
CA GLY A 111 17.57 4.20 -11.69
C GLY A 111 16.86 5.27 -10.88
N VAL A 112 16.15 4.89 -9.81
CA VAL A 112 15.51 5.83 -8.88
C VAL A 112 16.55 6.65 -8.12
N GLY A 113 17.61 6.02 -7.63
CA GLY A 113 18.67 6.67 -6.86
C GLY A 113 19.40 7.74 -7.66
N PHE A 114 19.72 7.47 -8.91
CA PHE A 114 20.27 8.49 -9.84
C PHE A 114 19.28 9.63 -10.09
N GLY A 115 18.01 9.31 -10.28
CA GLY A 115 16.97 10.31 -10.45
C GLY A 115 16.79 11.22 -9.23
N LEU A 116 16.98 10.69 -8.03
CA LEU A 116 16.90 11.42 -6.77
C LEU A 116 18.21 12.14 -6.40
N ASN A 117 19.29 11.97 -7.17
CA ASN A 117 20.62 12.51 -6.88
C ASN A 117 21.14 12.14 -5.49
N LEU A 118 21.04 10.85 -5.13
CA LEU A 118 21.47 10.36 -3.83
C LEU A 118 22.96 10.61 -3.61
N THR A 119 23.28 11.14 -2.43
CA THR A 119 24.66 11.42 -2.00
C THR A 119 25.28 10.22 -1.30
N GLY A 120 26.59 10.25 -1.07
CA GLY A 120 27.27 9.22 -0.27
C GLY A 120 26.75 9.12 1.17
N SER A 121 26.29 10.24 1.75
CA SER A 121 25.64 10.26 3.07
C SER A 121 24.25 9.61 3.04
N ASP A 122 23.46 9.89 1.98
CA ASP A 122 22.17 9.21 1.79
C ASP A 122 22.37 7.68 1.68
N MET A 123 23.37 7.23 0.93
CA MET A 123 23.67 5.81 0.78
C MET A 123 24.05 5.13 2.09
N LYS A 124 24.84 5.79 2.96
CA LYS A 124 25.15 5.29 4.30
C LYS A 124 23.90 5.16 5.18
N MET A 125 22.99 6.15 5.11
CA MET A 125 21.72 6.10 5.85
C MET A 125 20.83 4.97 5.32
N LEU A 126 20.69 4.83 4.01
CA LEU A 126 19.88 3.77 3.39
C LEU A 126 20.36 2.38 3.78
N GLN A 127 21.68 2.14 3.87
CA GLN A 127 22.22 0.86 4.35
C GLN A 127 21.77 0.49 5.77
N GLN A 128 21.43 1.47 6.60
CA GLN A 128 20.94 1.26 7.95
C GLN A 128 19.41 1.17 8.02
N GLN A 129 18.71 1.88 7.15
CA GLN A 129 17.27 2.08 7.23
C GLN A 129 16.45 1.24 6.25
N LEU A 130 17.06 0.71 5.17
CA LEU A 130 16.32 0.01 4.12
C LEU A 130 16.91 -1.38 3.87
N GLU A 131 16.08 -2.40 3.96
CA GLU A 131 16.46 -3.79 3.74
C GLU A 131 15.54 -4.46 2.72
N PHE A 132 16.12 -5.05 1.66
CA PHE A 132 15.40 -5.81 0.65
C PHE A 132 15.58 -7.31 0.85
N ARG A 133 14.52 -8.08 0.62
CA ARG A 133 14.53 -9.54 0.60
C ARG A 133 13.77 -10.07 -0.58
N THR A 134 14.33 -11.04 -1.28
CA THR A 134 13.64 -11.84 -2.27
C THR A 134 13.08 -13.08 -1.61
N GLU A 135 11.77 -13.32 -1.77
CA GLU A 135 11.07 -14.49 -1.21
C GLU A 135 9.93 -14.86 -2.16
N ALA A 136 10.07 -15.96 -2.88
CA ALA A 136 9.12 -16.38 -3.91
C ALA A 136 8.46 -17.74 -3.61
N VAL A 137 8.76 -18.35 -2.45
CA VAL A 137 8.34 -19.72 -2.16
C VAL A 137 7.28 -19.79 -1.06
N ARG A 138 7.42 -18.97 -0.02
CA ARG A 138 6.54 -19.04 1.15
C ARG A 138 5.22 -18.34 0.90
N THR A 139 4.12 -19.01 1.25
CA THR A 139 2.76 -18.46 1.18
C THR A 139 2.05 -18.65 2.51
N GLY A 140 0.91 -18.00 2.71
CA GLY A 140 0.05 -18.16 3.88
C GLY A 140 0.81 -18.04 5.20
N ASP A 141 0.61 -18.99 6.11
CA ASP A 141 1.21 -18.98 7.44
C ASP A 141 2.75 -19.02 7.43
N GLN A 142 3.33 -19.71 6.45
CA GLN A 142 4.78 -19.77 6.32
C GLN A 142 5.37 -18.39 5.97
N PHE A 143 4.71 -17.66 5.09
CA PHE A 143 5.10 -16.30 4.75
C PHE A 143 4.94 -15.36 5.95
N LEU A 144 3.80 -15.41 6.64
CA LEU A 144 3.54 -14.56 7.81
C LEU A 144 4.55 -14.82 8.94
N ALA A 145 4.89 -16.09 9.21
CA ALA A 145 5.93 -16.44 10.18
C ALA A 145 7.32 -15.93 9.76
N TYR A 146 7.64 -15.98 8.47
CA TYR A 146 8.88 -15.42 7.93
C TYR A 146 8.91 -13.90 8.09
N ALA A 147 7.87 -13.21 7.68
CA ALA A 147 7.77 -11.76 7.78
C ALA A 147 7.84 -11.28 9.24
N ARG A 148 7.13 -11.96 10.18
CA ARG A 148 7.20 -11.65 11.61
C ARG A 148 8.63 -11.72 12.14
N ARG A 149 9.39 -12.78 11.81
CA ARG A 149 10.82 -12.89 12.19
C ARG A 149 11.66 -11.77 11.58
N PHE A 150 11.38 -11.39 10.33
CA PHE A 150 12.08 -10.30 9.68
C PHE A 150 11.81 -8.97 10.38
N ILE A 151 10.55 -8.67 10.71
CA ILE A 151 10.17 -7.44 11.43
C ILE A 151 10.93 -7.34 12.76
N HIS A 152 10.90 -8.39 13.57
CA HIS A 152 11.59 -8.40 14.87
C HIS A 152 13.12 -8.26 14.74
N LYS A 153 13.73 -9.06 13.86
CA LYS A 153 15.19 -9.05 13.66
C LYS A 153 15.71 -7.68 13.22
N SER A 154 15.00 -7.05 12.30
CA SER A 154 15.40 -5.77 11.71
C SER A 154 14.75 -4.56 12.39
N LYS A 155 13.87 -4.77 13.39
CA LYS A 155 13.14 -3.71 14.11
C LYS A 155 12.47 -2.72 13.17
N LEU A 156 11.69 -3.23 12.22
CA LEU A 156 11.09 -2.43 11.16
C LEU A 156 9.98 -1.51 11.70
N ASP A 157 9.91 -0.30 11.17
CA ASP A 157 8.76 0.59 11.31
C ASP A 157 7.68 0.27 10.26
N VAL A 158 8.13 -0.06 9.05
CA VAL A 158 7.28 -0.36 7.90
C VAL A 158 7.78 -1.62 7.20
N ILE A 159 6.84 -2.46 6.77
CA ILE A 159 7.11 -3.58 5.87
C ILE A 159 6.29 -3.43 4.60
N VAL A 160 6.93 -3.62 3.46
CA VAL A 160 6.28 -3.67 2.14
C VAL A 160 6.39 -5.10 1.61
N ALA A 161 5.28 -5.66 1.14
CA ALA A 161 5.27 -6.98 0.50
C ALA A 161 4.66 -6.86 -0.90
N ASP A 162 5.40 -7.28 -1.92
CA ASP A 162 5.09 -7.11 -3.35
C ASP A 162 5.27 -8.43 -4.12
N PRO A 163 4.18 -8.95 -4.71
CA PRO A 163 2.78 -8.55 -4.55
C PRO A 163 2.01 -9.40 -3.51
N LEU A 164 0.86 -8.93 -3.06
CA LEU A 164 -0.05 -9.64 -2.14
C LEU A 164 -0.39 -11.05 -2.65
N PHE A 165 -0.72 -11.17 -3.95
CA PHE A 165 -1.14 -12.44 -4.54
C PHE A 165 -0.12 -13.55 -4.34
N SER A 166 1.18 -13.25 -4.44
CA SER A 166 2.26 -14.23 -4.30
C SER A 166 2.38 -14.79 -2.87
N TYR A 167 1.88 -14.07 -1.88
CA TYR A 167 2.04 -14.43 -0.47
C TYR A 167 0.76 -14.91 0.20
N PHE A 168 -0.40 -14.67 -0.40
CA PHE A 168 -1.69 -15.00 0.19
C PHE A 168 -1.87 -16.53 0.34
N GLY A 169 -1.62 -17.28 -0.72
CA GLY A 169 -1.68 -18.75 -0.70
C GLY A 169 -3.09 -19.35 -0.73
N GLY A 170 -4.07 -18.57 -1.21
CA GLY A 170 -5.47 -18.97 -1.36
C GLY A 170 -6.14 -18.23 -2.51
N ASP A 171 -7.48 -18.28 -2.58
CA ASP A 171 -8.27 -17.55 -3.56
C ASP A 171 -8.65 -16.15 -3.05
N LEU A 172 -8.07 -15.11 -3.65
CA LEU A 172 -8.40 -13.70 -3.31
C LEU A 172 -9.85 -13.31 -3.63
N SER A 173 -10.59 -14.12 -4.38
CA SER A 173 -12.03 -13.91 -4.61
C SER A 173 -12.88 -14.48 -3.47
N ASP A 174 -12.37 -15.40 -2.67
CA ASP A 174 -13.04 -15.93 -1.50
C ASP A 174 -12.93 -14.98 -0.30
N GLN A 175 -14.04 -14.35 0.05
CA GLN A 175 -14.10 -13.39 1.15
C GLN A 175 -13.76 -14.02 2.51
N GLY A 176 -14.12 -15.28 2.71
CA GLY A 176 -13.85 -16.02 3.94
C GLY A 176 -12.36 -16.26 4.13
N GLU A 177 -11.68 -16.77 3.10
CA GLU A 177 -10.23 -17.00 3.13
C GLU A 177 -9.46 -15.68 3.34
N VAL A 178 -9.85 -14.63 2.63
CA VAL A 178 -9.25 -13.30 2.76
C VAL A 178 -9.47 -12.75 4.18
N SER A 179 -10.67 -12.86 4.73
CA SER A 179 -10.98 -12.41 6.09
C SER A 179 -10.13 -13.16 7.13
N VAL A 180 -10.04 -14.48 7.03
CA VAL A 180 -9.21 -15.30 7.94
C VAL A 180 -7.74 -14.88 7.85
N PHE A 181 -7.20 -14.75 6.65
CA PHE A 181 -5.81 -14.33 6.47
C PHE A 181 -5.51 -12.95 7.05
N LEU A 182 -6.35 -11.97 6.75
CA LEU A 182 -6.10 -10.60 7.16
C LEU A 182 -6.40 -10.36 8.64
N ARG A 183 -7.57 -10.85 9.14
CA ARG A 183 -8.05 -10.52 10.49
C ARG A 183 -7.50 -11.48 11.55
N ASN A 184 -7.48 -12.80 11.23
CA ASN A 184 -7.14 -13.80 12.25
C ASN A 184 -5.64 -14.12 12.27
N LYS A 185 -4.91 -13.88 11.16
CA LYS A 185 -3.50 -14.24 11.06
C LYS A 185 -2.58 -13.01 10.97
N LEU A 186 -2.85 -12.07 10.07
CA LEU A 186 -2.00 -10.89 9.89
C LEU A 186 -2.25 -9.81 10.95
N GLN A 187 -3.52 -9.52 11.29
CA GLN A 187 -3.84 -8.48 12.28
C GLN A 187 -3.16 -8.68 13.64
N PRO A 188 -3.10 -9.91 14.21
CA PRO A 188 -2.32 -10.14 15.44
C PRO A 188 -0.83 -9.77 15.31
N ILE A 189 -0.21 -10.05 14.16
CA ILE A 189 1.19 -9.67 13.91
C ILE A 189 1.35 -8.14 13.92
N LEU A 190 0.42 -7.41 13.31
CA LEU A 190 0.45 -5.94 13.34
C LEU A 190 0.30 -5.41 14.78
N GLN A 191 -0.58 -6.00 15.57
CA GLN A 191 -0.79 -5.61 16.97
C GLN A 191 0.42 -5.89 17.84
N GLU A 192 1.05 -7.05 17.65
CA GLU A 192 2.23 -7.46 18.40
C GLU A 192 3.46 -6.62 18.02
N THR A 193 3.75 -6.53 16.73
CA THR A 193 5.00 -5.92 16.23
C THR A 193 4.91 -4.41 16.12
N LYS A 194 3.70 -3.86 16.09
CA LYS A 194 3.44 -2.44 15.82
C LYS A 194 4.04 -1.94 14.50
N VAL A 195 4.34 -2.84 13.56
CA VAL A 195 4.81 -2.48 12.23
C VAL A 195 3.64 -1.95 11.39
N ALA A 196 3.88 -0.95 10.56
CA ALA A 196 2.92 -0.59 9.51
C ALA A 196 3.14 -1.50 8.30
N TRP A 197 2.07 -2.09 7.77
CA TRP A 197 2.14 -3.07 6.69
C TRP A 197 1.58 -2.49 5.39
N ILE A 198 2.38 -2.54 4.32
CA ILE A 198 1.98 -2.09 2.99
C ILE A 198 1.96 -3.30 2.04
N TRP A 199 0.80 -3.59 1.46
CA TRP A 199 0.65 -4.55 0.39
C TRP A 199 0.70 -3.85 -0.97
N MET A 200 1.50 -4.39 -1.89
CA MET A 200 1.38 -4.08 -3.31
C MET A 200 0.37 -5.05 -3.93
N HIS A 201 -0.57 -4.54 -4.70
CA HIS A 201 -1.62 -5.35 -5.29
C HIS A 201 -1.83 -5.02 -6.77
N HIS A 202 -1.92 -6.07 -7.60
CA HIS A 202 -2.26 -5.94 -9.00
C HIS A 202 -3.77 -6.01 -9.18
N ILE A 203 -4.35 -4.96 -9.73
CA ILE A 203 -5.75 -5.00 -10.17
C ILE A 203 -5.81 -5.34 -11.65
N SER A 204 -6.75 -6.21 -12.02
CA SER A 204 -7.06 -6.46 -13.42
C SER A 204 -7.54 -5.16 -14.07
N LYS A 205 -7.38 -5.04 -15.40
CA LYS A 205 -7.94 -3.92 -16.17
C LYS A 205 -9.46 -3.98 -16.06
N ALA A 206 -10.00 -3.43 -14.98
CA ALA A 206 -11.43 -3.29 -14.82
C ALA A 206 -11.90 -2.17 -15.74
N GLN A 207 -12.75 -2.51 -16.70
CA GLN A 207 -13.49 -1.55 -17.52
C GLN A 207 -14.91 -1.49 -16.99
N ARG A 208 -15.50 -0.30 -17.05
CA ARG A 208 -16.94 -0.16 -16.86
C ARG A 208 -17.68 -0.92 -17.96
N LYS A 209 -18.95 -1.29 -17.69
CA LYS A 209 -19.81 -1.98 -18.67
C LYS A 209 -20.02 -1.18 -19.96
N ASP A 210 -19.87 0.14 -19.90
CA ASP A 210 -19.93 1.08 -21.03
C ASP A 210 -18.59 1.19 -21.80
N GLY A 211 -17.53 0.47 -21.36
CA GLY A 211 -16.21 0.51 -21.98
C GLY A 211 -15.34 1.69 -21.57
N GLU A 212 -15.84 2.60 -20.73
CA GLU A 212 -15.09 3.73 -20.23
C GLU A 212 -14.08 3.28 -19.14
N PRO A 213 -12.92 3.96 -18.99
CA PRO A 213 -11.98 3.68 -17.93
C PRO A 213 -12.61 4.01 -16.56
N MET A 214 -12.38 3.13 -15.60
CA MET A 214 -12.77 3.37 -14.21
C MET A 214 -12.02 4.53 -13.60
N THR A 215 -12.69 5.32 -12.78
CA THR A 215 -12.07 6.32 -11.93
C THR A 215 -11.21 5.64 -10.85
N THR A 216 -10.27 6.38 -10.24
CA THR A 216 -9.43 5.87 -9.13
C THR A 216 -10.27 5.36 -7.95
N MET A 217 -11.40 6.00 -7.66
CA MET A 217 -12.33 5.57 -6.60
C MET A 217 -13.03 4.26 -6.96
N GLU A 218 -13.50 4.11 -8.20
CA GLU A 218 -14.09 2.86 -8.68
C GLU A 218 -13.06 1.72 -8.66
N LEU A 219 -11.80 2.00 -9.05
CA LEU A 219 -10.72 1.03 -8.99
C LEU A 219 -10.40 0.61 -7.55
N ALA A 220 -10.53 1.52 -6.58
CA ALA A 220 -10.33 1.21 -5.16
C ALA A 220 -11.37 0.24 -4.59
N HIS A 221 -12.53 0.11 -5.23
CA HIS A 221 -13.59 -0.81 -4.81
C HIS A 221 -13.71 -2.05 -5.70
N ALA A 222 -13.49 -1.90 -7.00
CA ALA A 222 -13.72 -2.97 -7.96
C ALA A 222 -12.51 -3.89 -8.20
N GLY A 223 -11.30 -3.42 -7.88
CA GLY A 223 -10.05 -4.07 -8.31
C GLY A 223 -9.52 -5.17 -7.40
N PHE A 224 -10.14 -5.41 -6.23
CA PHE A 224 -9.51 -6.24 -5.20
C PHE A 224 -9.89 -7.73 -5.23
N GLY A 225 -10.82 -8.16 -6.06
CA GLY A 225 -11.36 -9.54 -6.01
C GLY A 225 -12.27 -9.75 -4.80
N SER A 226 -11.86 -9.33 -3.61
CA SER A 226 -12.64 -9.37 -2.37
C SER A 226 -12.81 -7.98 -1.77
N SER A 227 -14.04 -7.64 -1.32
CA SER A 227 -14.32 -6.43 -0.57
C SER A 227 -13.60 -6.40 0.80
N GLU A 228 -13.22 -7.55 1.33
CA GLU A 228 -12.51 -7.67 2.60
C GLU A 228 -11.14 -7.00 2.59
N LEU A 229 -10.41 -7.03 1.47
CA LEU A 229 -9.16 -6.29 1.31
C LEU A 229 -9.38 -4.78 1.51
N ALA A 230 -10.41 -4.25 0.84
CA ALA A 230 -10.75 -2.85 0.96
C ALA A 230 -11.25 -2.50 2.36
N ASN A 231 -12.04 -3.38 3.00
CA ASN A 231 -12.57 -3.14 4.35
C ASN A 231 -11.48 -3.18 5.43
N TRP A 232 -10.53 -4.10 5.31
CA TRP A 232 -9.46 -4.28 6.28
C TRP A 232 -8.41 -3.18 6.22
N ALA A 233 -7.98 -2.75 5.03
CA ALA A 233 -6.95 -1.74 4.88
C ALA A 233 -7.38 -0.39 5.48
N ARG A 234 -6.51 0.23 6.26
CA ARG A 234 -6.75 1.59 6.78
C ARG A 234 -6.58 2.66 5.72
N GLU A 235 -5.70 2.42 4.75
CA GLU A 235 -5.54 3.27 3.56
C GLU A 235 -5.51 2.42 2.30
N ILE A 236 -6.02 2.97 1.22
CA ILE A 236 -5.90 2.42 -0.13
C ILE A 236 -5.38 3.52 -1.03
N ALA A 237 -4.21 3.28 -1.62
CA ALA A 237 -3.67 4.12 -2.67
C ALA A 237 -3.84 3.43 -4.02
N VAL A 238 -4.38 4.16 -4.99
CA VAL A 238 -4.59 3.65 -6.35
C VAL A 238 -3.74 4.44 -7.32
N LEU A 239 -2.83 3.75 -8.01
CA LEU A 239 -2.12 4.30 -9.15
C LEU A 239 -2.88 3.96 -10.43
N ALA A 240 -3.31 4.97 -11.16
CA ALA A 240 -4.02 4.82 -12.43
C ALA A 240 -3.38 5.69 -13.51
N GLU A 241 -3.31 5.16 -14.75
CA GLU A 241 -2.91 5.95 -15.91
C GLU A 241 -4.07 6.84 -16.37
N VAL A 242 -3.77 8.09 -16.67
CA VAL A 242 -4.77 9.10 -17.05
C VAL A 242 -4.58 9.50 -18.50
N GLY A 243 -5.55 9.15 -19.33
CA GLY A 243 -5.55 9.52 -20.75
C GLY A 243 -4.41 8.86 -21.55
N GLN A 244 -4.24 9.32 -22.79
CA GLN A 244 -3.18 8.87 -23.69
C GLN A 244 -2.19 10.02 -23.93
N PHE A 245 -1.24 10.19 -23.03
CA PHE A 245 -0.26 11.27 -23.10
C PHE A 245 1.16 10.74 -23.34
N LYS A 246 2.02 11.58 -23.88
CA LYS A 246 3.48 11.38 -23.95
C LYS A 246 4.17 12.63 -23.37
N PRO A 247 4.89 12.51 -22.24
CA PRO A 247 5.07 11.30 -21.42
C PRO A 247 3.75 10.79 -20.82
N ARG A 248 3.70 9.51 -20.44
CA ARG A 248 2.54 8.90 -19.77
C ARG A 248 2.24 9.64 -18.46
N ARG A 249 0.97 9.86 -18.20
CA ARG A 249 0.49 10.57 -17.00
C ARG A 249 -0.30 9.64 -16.11
N PHE A 250 -0.17 9.84 -14.82
CA PHE A 250 -0.76 8.99 -13.81
C PHE A 250 -1.37 9.83 -12.70
N GLN A 251 -2.30 9.25 -11.98
CA GLN A 251 -2.80 9.74 -10.71
C GLN A 251 -2.55 8.70 -9.63
N LEU A 252 -2.00 9.15 -8.50
CA LEU A 252 -1.95 8.38 -7.25
C LEU A 252 -3.00 8.98 -6.33
N ALA A 253 -4.10 8.25 -6.11
CA ALA A 253 -5.22 8.68 -5.29
C ALA A 253 -5.27 7.92 -3.97
N PHE A 254 -5.52 8.63 -2.86
CA PHE A 254 -5.64 8.08 -1.51
C PHE A 254 -7.12 8.05 -1.13
N CYS A 255 -7.71 6.84 -1.08
CA CYS A 255 -9.15 6.65 -1.15
C CYS A 255 -9.86 6.58 0.20
N LYS A 256 -9.14 6.37 1.32
CA LYS A 256 -9.75 6.25 2.65
C LYS A 256 -9.34 7.37 3.61
N ARG A 257 -8.06 7.65 3.72
CA ARG A 257 -7.51 8.65 4.66
C ARG A 257 -6.86 9.84 3.96
N GLY A 258 -7.13 10.01 2.67
CA GLY A 258 -6.56 11.11 1.86
C GLY A 258 -6.81 12.49 2.44
N GLY A 259 -7.90 12.70 3.21
CA GLY A 259 -8.15 13.95 3.93
C GLY A 259 -7.14 14.29 5.04
N ARG A 260 -6.24 13.36 5.39
CA ARG A 260 -5.11 13.58 6.33
C ARG A 260 -3.81 13.94 5.62
N LEU A 261 -3.85 14.05 4.31
CA LEU A 261 -2.72 14.44 3.46
C LEU A 261 -2.94 15.83 2.88
N PRO A 262 -1.88 16.56 2.57
CA PRO A 262 -1.99 17.85 1.89
C PRO A 262 -2.68 17.76 0.53
N LYS A 263 -2.55 16.60 -0.13
CA LYS A 263 -3.15 16.31 -1.43
C LYS A 263 -3.71 14.88 -1.42
N PRO A 264 -5.03 14.71 -1.55
CA PRO A 264 -5.64 13.36 -1.65
C PRO A 264 -5.37 12.70 -3.02
N ILE A 265 -4.96 13.48 -4.02
CA ILE A 265 -4.57 13.02 -5.36
C ILE A 265 -3.27 13.71 -5.75
N ILE A 266 -2.30 12.92 -6.20
CA ILE A 266 -1.03 13.40 -6.74
C ILE A 266 -0.97 13.06 -8.22
N ASN A 267 -0.74 14.07 -9.08
CA ASN A 267 -0.58 13.88 -10.52
C ASN A 267 0.89 13.59 -10.82
N LEU A 268 1.18 12.42 -11.38
CA LEU A 268 2.52 11.90 -11.55
C LEU A 268 2.84 11.62 -13.01
N GLN A 269 4.11 11.78 -13.36
CA GLN A 269 4.68 11.31 -14.62
C GLN A 269 6.08 10.75 -14.36
N HIS A 270 6.59 9.93 -15.30
CA HIS A 270 8.00 9.58 -15.29
C HIS A 270 8.83 10.76 -15.80
N GLY A 271 9.97 10.99 -15.17
CA GLY A 271 11.00 11.89 -15.71
C GLY A 271 11.48 11.40 -17.08
N THR A 272 11.92 12.33 -17.94
CA THR A 272 12.29 12.03 -19.34
C THR A 272 13.55 11.18 -19.45
N ASP A 273 14.47 11.31 -18.50
CA ASP A 273 15.83 10.76 -18.63
C ASP A 273 16.14 9.63 -17.64
N ARG A 274 15.27 9.37 -16.64
CA ARG A 274 15.55 8.41 -15.55
C ARG A 274 14.28 7.82 -14.96
N ILE A 275 14.42 6.68 -14.28
CA ILE A 275 13.33 6.05 -13.52
C ILE A 275 13.10 6.87 -12.24
N LYS A 276 12.45 8.01 -12.38
CA LYS A 276 12.03 8.88 -11.27
C LYS A 276 10.62 9.34 -11.54
N TRP A 277 9.79 9.29 -10.52
CA TRP A 277 8.46 9.86 -10.56
C TRP A 277 8.53 11.35 -10.22
N GLU A 278 7.79 12.15 -10.96
CA GLU A 278 7.72 13.60 -10.80
C GLU A 278 6.26 14.05 -10.75
N GLU A 279 5.97 15.02 -9.91
CA GLU A 279 4.66 15.64 -9.88
C GLU A 279 4.55 16.61 -11.06
N TYR A 280 3.40 16.59 -11.76
CA TYR A 280 3.09 17.59 -12.77
C TYR A 280 1.83 18.36 -12.41
N ASN A 281 1.77 19.63 -12.85
CA ASN A 281 0.57 20.44 -12.69
C ASN A 281 -0.39 20.18 -13.88
N PRO A 282 -1.59 19.61 -13.67
CA PRO A 282 -2.53 19.33 -14.75
C PRO A 282 -3.08 20.59 -15.45
N LEU A 283 -2.97 21.77 -14.80
CA LEU A 283 -3.45 23.04 -15.38
C LEU A 283 -2.46 23.64 -16.40
N VAL A 284 -1.21 23.16 -16.43
CA VAL A 284 -0.21 23.60 -17.42
C VAL A 284 -0.31 22.70 -18.66
N ILE A 285 -1.30 22.94 -19.51
CA ILE A 285 -1.38 22.34 -20.84
C ILE A 285 -0.52 23.22 -21.75
N THR A 286 0.71 22.79 -22.05
CA THR A 286 1.51 23.46 -23.09
C THR A 286 0.82 23.29 -24.44
N GLY A 287 0.68 24.37 -25.20
CA GLY A 287 -0.08 24.42 -26.47
C GLY A 287 0.38 23.45 -27.57
N ALA A 288 1.50 22.72 -27.36
CA ALA A 288 1.94 21.62 -28.23
C ALA A 288 1.11 20.32 -28.09
N GLN A 289 0.35 20.16 -27.02
CA GLN A 289 -0.39 18.92 -26.71
C GLN A 289 -1.84 18.94 -27.22
N LEU A 290 -2.32 20.07 -27.76
CA LEU A 290 -3.69 20.22 -28.29
C LEU A 290 -3.85 19.78 -29.77
N LYS A 291 -2.80 19.33 -30.45
CA LYS A 291 -2.83 19.10 -31.91
C LYS A 291 -3.18 17.70 -32.39
N GLU A 292 -3.51 16.73 -31.56
CA GLU A 292 -3.82 15.37 -32.04
C GLU A 292 -5.22 14.85 -31.67
N LYS A 293 -6.27 15.65 -31.82
CA LYS A 293 -7.59 15.09 -32.06
C LYS A 293 -7.85 15.08 -33.58
N LYS A 294 -7.45 14.00 -34.27
CA LYS A 294 -8.02 13.73 -35.60
C LYS A 294 -9.51 13.47 -35.44
N PRO A 295 -10.37 14.15 -36.22
CA PRO A 295 -11.82 13.89 -36.15
C PRO A 295 -12.09 12.45 -36.59
N PHE A 296 -12.93 11.78 -35.81
CA PHE A 296 -13.45 10.45 -36.14
C PHE A 296 -14.23 10.55 -37.45
N ASN A 297 -13.70 9.99 -38.54
CA ASN A 297 -14.29 10.04 -39.86
C ASN A 297 -15.36 8.94 -39.96
N ASN A 298 -16.58 9.25 -39.58
CA ASN A 298 -17.74 8.39 -39.75
C ASN A 298 -18.13 8.34 -41.23
N LYS A 299 -17.40 7.55 -42.05
CA LYS A 299 -17.93 7.12 -43.35
C LYS A 299 -18.84 5.93 -43.14
N ALA A 300 -20.12 6.21 -42.93
CA ALA A 300 -21.18 5.25 -43.10
C ALA A 300 -21.11 4.68 -44.52
N LYS A 301 -20.81 3.40 -44.67
CA LYS A 301 -21.02 2.66 -45.91
C LYS A 301 -22.52 2.52 -46.12
N ARG A 302 -23.08 3.33 -47.00
CA ARG A 302 -24.37 3.03 -47.65
C ARG A 302 -24.16 1.74 -48.44
N LYS A 303 -24.86 0.69 -48.09
CA LYS A 303 -25.13 -0.44 -48.98
C LYS A 303 -26.28 0.02 -49.92
N ASP A 304 -25.91 0.26 -51.16
CA ASP A 304 -26.92 0.31 -52.22
C ASP A 304 -27.27 -1.14 -52.59
N SER A 305 -28.57 -1.40 -52.52
CA SER A 305 -29.23 -2.57 -53.06
C SER A 305 -29.36 -2.45 -54.59
N ILE A 306 -29.00 -3.46 -55.30
CA ILE A 306 -29.69 -3.99 -56.49
C ILE A 306 -29.59 -5.51 -56.43
#